data_024f1e2af4cefb1659b52532afd11918
#
_entry.id   024f1e2af4cefb1659b52532afd11918
#
_cell.length_a   1.000
_cell.length_b   1.000
_cell.length_c   1.000
_cell.angle_alpha   90.00
_cell.angle_beta   90.00
_cell.angle_gamma   90.00
#
_symmetry.space_group_name_H-M   'P 1'
#
loop_
_entity.id
_entity.type
_entity.pdbx_description
1 polymer ?
#
loop_
_entity_poly.entity_id
_entity_poly.type
_entity_poly.pdbx_seq_one_letter_code
_entity_poly.pdbx_strand_id
1 'polypeptide(L)'
;STMKSVTDQYTNQRTVGNNSEFENKFEQLSRDVVSEALADYRIMDEKVFKETDNNYSYWVAIEMSKESVLESMNNKISKDKKLQLDYDKMKFEEVFNTEMEKLRDEQN
;
A
#
# COMPACT_ATOMS: atom_id res chain seq x y z
N SER A 1 5.43 4.53 7.86
CA SER A 1 4.18 3.77 7.75
C SER A 1 4.41 2.48 6.98
N THR A 2 3.50 1.55 7.13
CA THR A 2 3.59 0.25 6.48
C THR A 2 3.58 0.38 4.96
N MET A 3 2.72 1.23 4.42
CA MET A 3 2.69 1.42 2.96
C MET A 3 3.92 2.13 2.44
N LYS A 4 4.55 2.97 3.25
CA LYS A 4 5.85 3.53 2.87
C LYS A 4 6.89 2.43 2.75
N SER A 5 6.92 1.49 3.68
CA SER A 5 7.82 0.34 3.63
C SER A 5 7.55 -0.53 2.39
N VAL A 6 6.30 -0.79 2.07
CA VAL A 6 5.92 -1.54 0.86
C VAL A 6 6.44 -0.82 -0.39
N THR A 7 6.19 0.48 -0.47
CA THR A 7 6.62 1.30 -1.61
C THR A 7 8.13 1.31 -1.75
N ASP A 8 8.85 1.52 -0.64
CA ASP A 8 10.31 1.57 -0.63
C ASP A 8 10.90 0.21 -1.06
N GLN A 9 10.37 -0.89 -0.53
CA GLN A 9 10.85 -2.23 -0.88
C GLN A 9 10.55 -2.55 -2.34
N TYR A 10 9.39 -2.17 -2.83
CA TYR A 10 9.04 -2.40 -4.23
C TYR A 10 9.97 -1.61 -5.16
N THR A 11 10.17 -0.32 -4.90
CA THR A 11 11.04 0.51 -5.75
C THR A 11 12.49 0.04 -5.72
N ASN A 12 12.97 -0.44 -4.56
CA ASN A 12 14.32 -0.98 -4.42
C ASN A 12 14.52 -2.30 -5.18
N GLN A 13 13.47 -3.09 -5.33
CA GLN A 13 13.55 -4.41 -5.98
C GLN A 13 13.21 -4.36 -7.47
N ARG A 14 12.87 -3.20 -8.00
CA ARG A 14 12.58 -3.06 -9.42
C ARG A 14 13.84 -3.27 -10.24
N THR A 15 13.67 -3.98 -11.35
CA THR A 15 14.76 -4.24 -12.30
C THR A 15 14.90 -3.17 -13.38
N VAL A 16 13.95 -2.24 -13.44
CA VAL A 16 13.94 -1.13 -14.38
C VAL A 16 14.68 0.05 -13.74
N GLY A 17 15.53 0.72 -14.50
CA GLY A 17 16.45 1.75 -14.00
C GLY A 17 15.80 2.91 -13.25
N ASN A 18 16.62 3.72 -12.60
CA ASN A 18 16.19 4.83 -11.76
C ASN A 18 15.23 5.78 -12.50
N ASN A 19 14.00 5.81 -12.02
CA ASN A 19 12.99 6.72 -12.53
C ASN A 19 12.32 7.41 -11.34
N SER A 20 12.88 8.55 -10.94
CA SER A 20 12.38 9.32 -9.81
C SER A 20 10.94 9.80 -10.00
N GLU A 21 10.55 10.06 -11.24
CA GLU A 21 9.17 10.46 -11.54
C GLU A 21 8.21 9.32 -11.25
N PHE A 22 8.53 8.10 -11.68
CA PHE A 22 7.72 6.93 -11.36
C PHE A 22 7.62 6.72 -9.85
N GLU A 23 8.75 6.76 -9.16
CA GLU A 23 8.79 6.53 -7.70
C GLU A 23 7.94 7.54 -6.95
N ASN A 24 8.03 8.83 -7.30
CA ASN A 24 7.25 9.87 -6.66
C ASN A 24 5.75 9.71 -6.92
N LYS A 25 5.37 9.42 -8.15
CA LYS A 25 3.98 9.18 -8.52
C LYS A 25 3.42 7.93 -7.84
N PHE A 26 4.20 6.88 -7.81
CA PHE A 26 3.81 5.62 -7.18
C PHE A 26 3.62 5.79 -5.67
N GLU A 27 4.53 6.51 -5.02
CA GLU A 27 4.41 6.81 -3.60
C GLU A 27 3.15 7.61 -3.29
N GLN A 28 2.88 8.66 -4.09
CA GLN A 28 1.68 9.48 -3.88
C GLN A 28 0.41 8.66 -4.09
N LEU A 29 0.38 7.85 -5.13
CA LEU A 29 -0.77 7.00 -5.43
C LEU A 29 -1.03 6.00 -4.29
N SER A 30 0.01 5.39 -3.76
CA SER A 30 -0.14 4.44 -2.65
C SER A 30 -0.64 5.12 -1.38
N ARG A 31 -0.20 6.35 -1.10
CA ARG A 31 -0.72 7.14 0.02
C ARG A 31 -2.21 7.43 -0.13
N ASP A 32 -2.62 7.81 -1.33
CA ASP A 32 -4.02 8.12 -1.61
C ASP A 32 -4.90 6.88 -1.40
N VAL A 33 -4.45 5.73 -1.90
CA VAL A 33 -5.18 4.46 -1.75
C VAL A 33 -5.33 4.09 -0.27
N VAL A 34 -4.26 4.20 0.50
CA VAL A 34 -4.30 3.89 1.93
C VAL A 34 -5.21 4.87 2.67
N SER A 35 -5.15 6.16 2.34
CA SER A 35 -6.03 7.16 2.97
C SER A 35 -7.50 6.84 2.72
N GLU A 36 -7.85 6.43 1.52
CA GLU A 36 -9.21 6.01 1.18
C GLU A 36 -9.63 4.77 1.97
N ALA A 37 -8.75 3.77 2.07
CA ALA A 37 -9.02 2.54 2.82
C ALA A 37 -9.20 2.81 4.30
N LEU A 38 -8.38 3.68 4.89
CA LEU A 38 -8.49 4.07 6.29
C LEU A 38 -9.78 4.82 6.56
N ALA A 39 -10.18 5.72 5.66
CA ALA A 39 -11.42 6.46 5.80
C ALA A 39 -12.63 5.51 5.80
N ASP A 40 -12.66 4.56 4.87
CA ASP A 40 -13.72 3.54 4.80
C ASP A 40 -13.77 2.68 6.04
N TYR A 41 -12.60 2.27 6.55
CA TYR A 41 -12.52 1.46 7.76
C TYR A 41 -13.02 2.22 8.99
N ARG A 42 -12.69 3.50 9.11
CA ARG A 42 -13.18 4.35 10.22
C ARG A 42 -14.68 4.49 10.24
N ILE A 43 -15.29 4.58 9.05
CA ILE A 43 -16.76 4.63 8.94
C ILE A 43 -17.37 3.32 9.45
N MET A 44 -16.71 2.19 9.17
CA MET A 44 -17.21 0.87 9.54
C MET A 44 -16.95 0.51 10.99
N ASP A 45 -15.80 0.90 11.54
CA ASP A 45 -15.40 0.55 12.91
C ASP A 45 -14.58 1.67 13.56
N GLU A 46 -15.26 2.73 13.93
CA GLU A 46 -14.67 3.89 14.58
C GLU A 46 -14.00 3.55 15.91
N LYS A 47 -14.56 2.58 16.65
CA LYS A 47 -14.07 2.19 17.96
C LYS A 47 -12.64 1.66 17.94
N VAL A 48 -12.30 0.84 16.95
CA VAL A 48 -10.96 0.26 16.82
C VAL A 48 -9.90 1.36 16.69
N PHE A 49 -10.20 2.42 15.94
CA PHE A 49 -9.28 3.52 15.72
C PHE A 49 -9.07 4.38 16.97
N LYS A 50 -10.02 4.40 17.89
CA LYS A 50 -9.90 5.17 19.14
C LYS A 50 -9.00 4.47 20.17
N GLU A 51 -8.91 3.16 20.11
CA GLU A 51 -8.24 2.35 21.13
C GLU A 51 -6.86 1.85 20.73
N THR A 52 -6.42 2.09 19.52
CA THR A 52 -5.16 1.56 19.00
C THR A 52 -4.21 2.67 18.56
N ASP A 53 -2.90 2.37 18.54
CA ASP A 53 -1.92 3.30 18.00
C ASP A 53 -1.99 3.35 16.46
N ASN A 54 -1.34 4.35 15.85
CA ASN A 54 -1.42 4.59 14.42
C ASN A 54 -0.88 3.41 13.59
N ASN A 55 0.21 2.78 14.01
CA ASN A 55 0.79 1.65 13.28
C ASN A 55 -0.15 0.45 13.28
N TYR A 56 -0.74 0.16 14.43
CA TYR A 56 -1.70 -0.92 14.56
C TYR A 56 -2.94 -0.65 13.73
N SER A 57 -3.44 0.58 13.76
CA SER A 57 -4.60 0.98 12.96
C SER A 57 -4.35 0.82 11.46
N TYR A 58 -3.18 1.22 10.99
CA TYR A 58 -2.78 1.03 9.60
C TYR A 58 -2.77 -0.45 9.23
N TRP A 59 -2.15 -1.27 10.06
CA TRP A 59 -2.07 -2.71 9.79
C TRP A 59 -3.47 -3.34 9.72
N VAL A 60 -4.33 -3.04 10.69
CA VAL A 60 -5.70 -3.58 10.73
C VAL A 60 -6.47 -3.16 9.49
N ALA A 61 -6.42 -1.90 9.12
CA ALA A 61 -7.13 -1.39 7.95
C ALA A 61 -6.65 -2.07 6.67
N ILE A 62 -5.35 -2.21 6.49
CA ILE A 62 -4.78 -2.83 5.30
C ILE A 62 -5.10 -4.32 5.25
N GLU A 63 -4.96 -5.03 6.36
CA GLU A 63 -5.24 -6.47 6.43
C GLU A 63 -6.70 -6.76 6.10
N MET A 64 -7.63 -5.96 6.60
CA MET A 64 -9.05 -6.14 6.33
C MET A 64 -9.46 -5.70 4.93
N SER A 65 -8.71 -4.77 4.34
CA SER A 65 -9.01 -4.20 3.02
C SER A 65 -8.01 -4.61 1.95
N LYS A 66 -7.21 -5.65 2.21
CA LYS A 66 -6.08 -6.05 1.36
C LYS A 66 -6.44 -6.16 -0.12
N GLU A 67 -7.49 -6.91 -0.46
CA GLU A 67 -7.91 -7.07 -1.85
C GLU A 67 -8.39 -5.76 -2.44
N SER A 68 -9.11 -4.97 -1.65
CA SER A 68 -9.59 -3.65 -2.09
C SER A 68 -8.45 -2.68 -2.33
N VAL A 69 -7.42 -2.71 -1.47
CA VAL A 69 -6.22 -1.88 -1.64
C VAL A 69 -5.51 -2.25 -2.94
N LEU A 70 -5.26 -3.54 -3.17
CA LEU A 70 -4.58 -4.01 -4.38
C LEU A 70 -5.40 -3.69 -5.63
N GLU A 71 -6.71 -3.90 -5.59
CA GLU A 71 -7.60 -3.58 -6.70
C GLU A 71 -7.60 -2.08 -7.01
N SER A 72 -7.66 -1.24 -5.97
CA SER A 72 -7.61 0.22 -6.13
C SER A 72 -6.27 0.68 -6.71
N MET A 73 -5.16 0.10 -6.24
CA MET A 73 -3.83 0.36 -6.80
C MET A 73 -3.80 0.05 -8.30
N ASN A 74 -4.21 -1.15 -8.66
CA ASN A 74 -4.20 -1.60 -10.05
C ASN A 74 -5.10 -0.73 -10.94
N ASN A 75 -6.27 -0.36 -10.44
CA ASN A 75 -7.21 0.48 -11.16
C ASN A 75 -6.64 1.88 -11.42
N LYS A 76 -6.06 2.50 -10.39
CA LYS A 76 -5.46 3.84 -10.52
C LYS A 76 -4.24 3.82 -11.45
N ILE A 77 -3.42 2.77 -11.36
CA ILE A 77 -2.27 2.60 -12.24
C ILE A 77 -2.72 2.42 -13.69
N SER A 78 -3.80 1.67 -13.91
CA SER A 78 -4.34 1.45 -15.27
C SER A 78 -4.77 2.74 -15.97
N LYS A 79 -5.00 3.80 -15.22
CA LYS A 79 -5.41 5.10 -15.74
C LYS A 79 -4.24 6.08 -15.95
N ASP A 80 -3.04 5.70 -15.55
CA ASP A 80 -1.85 6.53 -15.68
C ASP A 80 -0.83 5.83 -16.59
N LYS A 81 -0.65 6.37 -17.80
CA LYS A 81 0.20 5.74 -18.81
C LYS A 81 1.65 5.59 -18.38
N LYS A 82 2.19 6.54 -17.63
CA LYS A 82 3.58 6.47 -17.15
C LYS A 82 3.76 5.38 -16.11
N LEU A 83 2.81 5.27 -15.19
CA LEU A 83 2.85 4.22 -14.18
C LEU A 83 2.67 2.85 -14.82
N GLN A 84 1.75 2.71 -15.79
CA GLN A 84 1.53 1.44 -16.49
C GLN A 84 2.79 0.87 -17.13
N LEU A 85 3.58 1.74 -17.75
CA LEU A 85 4.78 1.30 -18.49
C LEU A 85 5.83 0.67 -17.57
N ASP A 86 5.93 1.16 -16.35
CA ASP A 86 7.00 0.78 -15.43
C ASP A 86 6.51 -0.06 -14.25
N TYR A 87 5.21 -0.34 -14.17
CA TYR A 87 4.63 -1.08 -13.06
C TYR A 87 4.71 -2.59 -13.26
N ASP A 88 5.31 -3.26 -12.29
CA ASP A 88 5.35 -4.72 -12.22
C ASP A 88 4.36 -5.19 -11.15
N LYS A 89 3.16 -5.58 -11.58
CA LYS A 89 2.07 -5.99 -10.70
C LYS A 89 2.43 -7.17 -9.82
N MET A 90 3.03 -8.20 -10.40
CA MET A 90 3.39 -9.42 -9.66
C MET A 90 4.40 -9.11 -8.58
N LYS A 91 5.40 -8.30 -8.91
CA LYS A 91 6.44 -7.90 -7.95
C LYS A 91 5.86 -7.06 -6.84
N PHE A 92 4.99 -6.11 -7.17
CA PHE A 92 4.34 -5.29 -6.15
C PHE A 92 3.50 -6.13 -5.18
N GLU A 93 2.70 -7.04 -5.69
CA GLU A 93 1.86 -7.90 -4.85
C GLU A 93 2.70 -8.80 -3.95
N GLU A 94 3.81 -9.33 -4.46
CA GLU A 94 4.76 -10.12 -3.68
C GLU A 94 5.34 -9.31 -2.52
N VAL A 95 5.82 -8.11 -2.79
CA VAL A 95 6.37 -7.20 -1.78
C VAL A 95 5.30 -6.82 -0.76
N PHE A 96 4.10 -6.49 -1.24
CA PHE A 96 2.98 -6.15 -0.37
C PHE A 96 2.69 -7.27 0.62
N ASN A 97 2.56 -8.49 0.14
CA ASN A 97 2.27 -9.64 0.99
C ASN A 97 3.39 -9.90 2.01
N THR A 98 4.64 -9.79 1.59
CA THR A 98 5.80 -9.99 2.48
C THR A 98 5.81 -8.95 3.60
N GLU A 99 5.58 -7.68 3.28
CA GLU A 99 5.56 -6.62 4.28
C GLU A 99 4.36 -6.75 5.24
N MET A 100 3.22 -7.20 4.74
CA MET A 100 2.06 -7.46 5.59
C MET A 100 2.33 -8.59 6.58
N GLU A 101 3.00 -9.66 6.16
CA GLU A 101 3.38 -10.76 7.05
C GLU A 101 4.36 -10.29 8.13
N LYS A 102 5.35 -9.49 7.77
CA LYS A 102 6.30 -8.93 8.74
C LYS A 102 5.59 -8.11 9.80
N LEU A 103 4.66 -7.27 9.37
CA LEU A 103 3.92 -6.42 10.29
C LEU A 103 3.04 -7.24 11.23
N ARG A 104 2.41 -8.30 10.71
CA ARG A 104 1.61 -9.22 11.52
C ARG A 104 2.46 -9.88 12.60
N ASP A 105 3.66 -10.34 12.22
CA ASP A 105 4.58 -10.98 13.16
C ASP A 105 5.03 -10.01 14.26
N GLU A 106 5.25 -8.75 13.92
CA GLU A 106 5.59 -7.71 14.90
C GLU A 106 4.46 -7.44 15.89
N GLN A 107 3.21 -7.59 15.48
CA GLN A 107 2.04 -7.36 16.34
C GLN A 107 1.71 -8.56 17.22
N ASN A 108 2.20 -9.72 16.90
CA ASN A 108 2.02 -10.93 17.68
C ASN A 108 3.18 -11.12 18.66
#